data_962f394f9a51442ae216561b8b6b66b5
#
_entry.id   962f394f9a51442ae216561b8b6b66b5
#
_cell.length_a   1.000
_cell.length_b   1.000
_cell.length_c   1.000
_cell.angle_alpha   90.00
_cell.angle_beta   90.00
_cell.angle_gamma   90.00
#
_symmetry.space_group_name_H-M   'P 1'
#
loop_
_entity.id
_entity.type
_entity.pdbx_description
1 polymer ?
#
loop_
_entity_poly.entity_id
_entity_poly.type
_entity_poly.pdbx_seq_one_letter_code
_entity_poly.pdbx_strand_id
1 'polypeptide(L)'
;VVTLRELDGPLRDELFARTQQLAAAVQDAMHAQGSFVAMNNVVSQSVPHLHVHVVPRNRKDGLRGFFWPRGKYSSDEEMAACAASIRAALPDLPNEQ
;
A
#
# COMPACT_ATOMS: atom_id res chain seq x y z
N VAL A 1 -12.26 -11.87 4.66
CA VAL A 1 -11.88 -11.43 6.01
C VAL A 1 -12.14 -9.94 6.13
N VAL A 2 -12.81 -9.55 7.20
CA VAL A 2 -13.22 -8.15 7.41
C VAL A 2 -12.17 -7.38 8.21
N THR A 3 -11.63 -7.98 9.27
CA THR A 3 -10.68 -7.29 10.13
C THR A 3 -9.43 -8.13 10.41
N LEU A 4 -8.41 -7.47 10.93
CA LEU A 4 -7.16 -8.12 11.33
C LEU A 4 -7.37 -9.24 12.35
N ARG A 5 -8.35 -9.10 13.25
CA ARG A 5 -8.64 -10.10 14.27
C ARG A 5 -8.99 -11.46 13.69
N GLU A 6 -9.53 -11.49 12.48
CA GLU A 6 -10.03 -12.70 11.84
C GLU A 6 -9.00 -13.41 10.99
N LEU A 7 -7.82 -12.82 10.80
CA LEU A 7 -6.78 -13.45 10.01
C LEU A 7 -6.22 -14.67 10.71
N ASP A 8 -6.17 -15.80 9.99
CA ASP A 8 -5.42 -16.96 10.47
C ASP A 8 -3.91 -16.78 10.22
N GLY A 9 -3.12 -17.69 10.80
CA GLY A 9 -1.67 -17.60 10.72
C GLY A 9 -1.12 -17.57 9.31
N PRO A 10 -1.50 -18.54 8.43
CA PRO A 10 -0.97 -18.54 7.06
C PRO A 10 -1.34 -17.30 6.25
N LEU A 11 -2.59 -16.82 6.33
CA LEU A 11 -3.01 -15.60 5.64
C LEU A 11 -2.34 -14.37 6.21
N ARG A 12 -2.20 -14.31 7.53
CA ARG A 12 -1.48 -13.21 8.18
C ARG A 12 -0.04 -13.13 7.68
N ASP A 13 0.66 -14.24 7.68
CA ASP A 13 2.06 -14.30 7.29
C ASP A 13 2.23 -13.88 5.82
N GLU A 14 1.35 -14.35 4.96
CA GLU A 14 1.37 -13.97 3.55
C GLU A 14 1.04 -12.49 3.36
N LEU A 15 0.01 -11.99 4.02
CA LEU A 15 -0.37 -10.59 3.92
C LEU A 15 0.78 -9.66 4.33
N PHE A 16 1.43 -9.94 5.44
CA PHE A 16 2.52 -9.10 5.91
C PHE A 16 3.78 -9.26 5.06
N ALA A 17 4.05 -10.44 4.52
CA ALA A 17 5.14 -10.63 3.58
C ALA A 17 4.93 -9.80 2.31
N ARG A 18 3.71 -9.81 1.76
CA ARG A 18 3.35 -8.99 0.60
C ARG A 18 3.41 -7.50 0.91
N THR A 19 2.92 -7.11 2.09
CA THR A 19 2.97 -5.72 2.54
C THR A 19 4.41 -5.22 2.62
N GLN A 20 5.32 -6.02 3.15
CA GLN A 20 6.73 -5.68 3.23
C GLN A 20 7.33 -5.46 1.83
N GLN A 21 7.05 -6.37 0.91
CA GLN A 21 7.53 -6.27 -0.47
C GLN A 21 6.97 -5.03 -1.17
N LEU A 22 5.68 -4.77 -1.00
CA LEU A 22 5.04 -3.60 -1.59
C LEU A 22 5.57 -2.30 -1.00
N ALA A 23 5.81 -2.25 0.31
CA ALA A 23 6.34 -1.06 0.95
C ALA A 23 7.71 -0.70 0.37
N ALA A 24 8.59 -1.68 0.19
CA ALA A 24 9.88 -1.47 -0.43
C ALA A 24 9.74 -1.05 -1.90
N ALA A 25 8.91 -1.75 -2.67
CA ALA A 25 8.73 -1.47 -4.09
C ALA A 25 8.12 -0.09 -4.34
N VAL A 26 7.13 0.31 -3.55
CA VAL A 26 6.50 1.63 -3.68
C VAL A 26 7.50 2.74 -3.35
N GLN A 27 8.26 2.57 -2.28
CA GLN A 27 9.26 3.55 -1.90
C GLN A 27 10.31 3.73 -3.00
N ASP A 28 10.81 2.63 -3.55
CA ASP A 28 11.83 2.66 -4.60
C ASP A 28 11.27 3.21 -5.91
N ALA A 29 10.12 2.71 -6.34
CA ALA A 29 9.51 3.13 -7.61
C ALA A 29 9.13 4.60 -7.64
N MET A 30 8.68 5.13 -6.51
CA MET A 30 8.25 6.51 -6.39
C MET A 30 9.38 7.44 -5.94
N HIS A 31 10.58 6.92 -5.75
CA HIS A 31 11.73 7.67 -5.23
C HIS A 31 11.39 8.39 -3.93
N ALA A 32 10.60 7.72 -3.08
CA ALA A 32 10.14 8.30 -1.82
C ALA A 32 11.17 8.11 -0.72
N GLN A 33 11.13 9.01 0.26
CA GLN A 33 12.02 8.95 1.41
C GLN A 33 11.59 7.89 2.42
N GLY A 34 10.31 7.52 2.41
CA GLY A 34 9.77 6.52 3.31
C GLY A 34 8.38 6.08 2.91
N SER A 35 7.68 5.45 3.82
CA SER A 35 6.32 4.97 3.57
C SER A 35 5.48 5.04 4.85
N PHE A 36 4.17 5.08 4.64
CA PHE A 36 3.18 4.92 5.70
C PHE A 36 2.36 3.68 5.37
N VAL A 37 2.26 2.76 6.32
CA VAL A 37 1.53 1.51 6.14
C VAL A 37 0.46 1.43 7.21
N ALA A 38 -0.80 1.26 6.79
CA ALA A 38 -1.92 1.29 7.72
C ALA A 38 -3.09 0.45 7.24
N MET A 39 -3.93 0.06 8.19
CA MET A 39 -5.22 -0.57 7.92
C MET A 39 -6.26 -0.04 8.91
N ASN A 40 -7.50 -0.01 8.49
CA ASN A 40 -8.62 0.32 9.36
C ASN A 40 -9.39 -0.96 9.69
N ASN A 41 -9.71 -1.13 10.96
CA ASN A 41 -10.51 -2.25 11.44
C ASN A 41 -11.81 -1.70 12.02
N VAL A 42 -12.93 -1.96 11.38
CA VAL A 42 -14.28 -1.53 11.75
C VAL A 42 -14.47 -0.03 11.56
N VAL A 43 -13.84 0.78 12.38
CA VAL A 43 -13.94 2.24 12.32
C VAL A 43 -13.19 2.76 11.09
N SER A 44 -13.83 3.62 10.31
CA SER A 44 -13.30 4.16 9.04
C SER A 44 -13.07 3.10 7.96
N GLN A 45 -13.65 1.93 8.13
CA GLN A 45 -13.62 0.86 7.14
C GLN A 45 -14.89 0.97 6.28
N SER A 46 -14.79 1.64 5.14
CA SER A 46 -15.94 1.87 4.26
C SER A 46 -16.37 0.60 3.51
N VAL A 47 -15.45 -0.30 3.26
CA VAL A 47 -15.73 -1.60 2.66
C VAL A 47 -15.42 -2.67 3.71
N PRO A 48 -16.34 -3.62 3.98
CA PRO A 48 -16.13 -4.63 5.02
C PRO A 48 -15.20 -5.75 4.54
N HIS A 49 -14.01 -5.37 4.13
CA HIS A 49 -12.96 -6.26 3.67
C HIS A 49 -11.61 -5.66 4.05
N LEU A 50 -10.73 -6.48 4.60
CA LEU A 50 -9.45 -5.98 5.11
C LEU A 50 -8.59 -5.42 3.99
N HIS A 51 -8.13 -4.19 4.18
CA HIS A 51 -7.23 -3.49 3.27
C HIS A 51 -6.00 -3.04 4.02
N VAL A 52 -4.84 -3.22 3.41
CA VAL A 52 -3.61 -2.60 3.88
C VAL A 52 -3.25 -1.50 2.89
N HIS A 53 -3.12 -0.29 3.38
CA HIS A 53 -2.72 0.87 2.58
C HIS A 53 -1.22 1.07 2.69
N VAL A 54 -0.55 1.16 1.56
CA VAL A 54 0.87 1.47 1.47
C VAL A 54 1.00 2.80 0.75
N VAL A 55 1.51 3.80 1.44
CA VAL A 55 1.58 5.16 0.92
C VAL A 55 3.03 5.63 0.89
N PRO A 56 3.56 6.02 -0.28
CA PRO A 56 4.90 6.61 -0.34
C PRO A 56 4.90 7.97 0.36
N ARG A 57 5.95 8.23 1.12
CA ARG A 57 6.02 9.43 1.93
C ARG A 57 7.31 10.19 1.69
N ASN A 58 7.20 11.50 1.61
CA ASN A 58 8.34 12.41 1.57
C ASN A 58 8.21 13.43 2.70
N ARG A 59 9.34 13.97 3.17
CA ARG A 59 9.32 15.01 4.19
C ARG A 59 8.51 16.19 3.66
N LYS A 60 7.65 16.76 4.50
CA LYS A 60 6.81 17.91 4.16
C LYS A 60 5.83 17.65 3.03
N ASP A 61 5.34 16.43 2.92
CA ASP A 61 4.38 16.02 1.87
C ASP A 61 2.92 16.34 2.21
N GLY A 62 2.69 17.03 3.33
CA GLY A 62 1.35 17.45 3.70
C GLY A 62 0.62 16.55 4.70
N LEU A 63 1.24 15.45 5.12
CA LEU A 63 0.62 14.62 6.17
C LEU A 63 0.65 15.35 7.50
N ARG A 64 -0.51 15.43 8.13
CA ARG A 64 -0.66 16.01 9.47
C ARG A 64 -1.36 14.99 10.35
N GLY A 65 -0.60 14.41 11.29
CA GLY A 65 -1.09 13.30 12.06
C GLY A 65 -1.40 12.12 11.15
N PHE A 66 -2.65 11.68 11.12
CA PHE A 66 -3.10 10.61 10.23
C PHE A 66 -3.90 11.12 9.03
N PHE A 67 -3.90 12.43 8.78
CA PHE A 67 -4.64 13.04 7.67
C PHE A 67 -3.66 13.69 6.70
N TRP A 68 -3.91 13.49 5.40
CA TRP A 68 -3.12 14.10 4.34
C TRP A 68 -4.02 14.53 3.19
N PRO A 69 -3.63 15.55 2.42
CA PRO A 69 -4.41 15.95 1.26
C PRO A 69 -4.40 14.85 0.21
N ARG A 70 -5.53 14.66 -0.45
CA ARG A 70 -5.62 13.73 -1.57
C ARG A 70 -4.96 14.34 -2.79
N GLY A 71 -4.02 13.61 -3.35
CA GLY A 71 -3.47 13.91 -4.65
C GLY A 71 -4.26 13.18 -5.73
N LYS A 72 -4.11 13.64 -6.96
CA LYS A 72 -4.66 12.98 -8.13
C LYS A 72 -3.56 12.85 -9.16
N TYR A 73 -3.64 11.78 -9.95
CA TYR A 73 -2.79 11.68 -11.13
C TYR A 73 -3.26 12.72 -12.16
N SER A 74 -2.31 13.32 -12.90
CA SER A 74 -2.64 14.32 -13.90
C SER A 74 -3.28 13.70 -15.14
N SER A 75 -3.08 12.41 -15.36
CA SER A 75 -3.60 11.69 -16.53
C SER A 75 -3.65 10.19 -16.27
N ASP A 76 -4.39 9.47 -17.12
CA ASP A 76 -4.40 8.02 -17.11
C ASP A 76 -3.03 7.44 -17.43
N GLU A 77 -2.26 8.11 -18.32
CA GLU A 77 -0.90 7.70 -18.66
C GLU A 77 0.03 7.81 -17.46
N GLU A 78 -0.10 8.87 -16.67
CA GLU A 78 0.70 9.03 -15.45
C GLU A 78 0.39 7.93 -14.44
N MET A 79 -0.90 7.61 -14.26
CA MET A 79 -1.32 6.53 -13.38
C MET A 79 -0.76 5.18 -13.84
N ALA A 80 -0.83 4.90 -15.14
CA ALA A 80 -0.31 3.66 -15.72
C ALA A 80 1.22 3.56 -15.58
N ALA A 81 1.93 4.66 -15.79
CA ALA A 81 3.38 4.71 -15.64
C ALA A 81 3.80 4.47 -14.17
N CYS A 82 3.07 5.04 -13.24
CA CYS A 82 3.29 4.82 -11.81
C CYS A 82 3.09 3.34 -11.45
N ALA A 83 2.00 2.74 -11.91
CA ALA A 83 1.73 1.33 -11.67
C ALA A 83 2.80 0.42 -12.28
N ALA A 84 3.27 0.75 -13.47
CA ALA A 84 4.34 0.00 -14.13
C ALA A 84 5.65 0.10 -13.36
N SER A 85 5.98 1.27 -12.83
CA SER A 85 7.18 1.48 -12.00
C SER A 85 7.14 0.65 -10.73
N ILE A 86 6.00 0.60 -10.07
CA ILE A 86 5.82 -0.19 -8.86
C ILE A 86 5.96 -1.68 -9.19
N ARG A 87 5.32 -2.12 -10.27
CA ARG A 87 5.38 -3.52 -10.70
C ARG A 87 6.80 -3.95 -11.03
N ALA A 88 7.57 -3.08 -11.70
CA ALA A 88 8.96 -3.35 -12.04
C ALA A 88 9.87 -3.46 -10.82
N ALA A 89 9.54 -2.78 -9.73
CA ALA A 89 10.30 -2.81 -8.49
C ALA A 89 9.97 -4.02 -7.61
N LEU A 90 8.87 -4.72 -7.89
CA LEU A 90 8.50 -5.93 -7.14
C LEU A 90 9.39 -7.10 -7.55
N PRO A 91 9.76 -7.96 -6.58
CA PRO A 91 10.42 -9.22 -6.93
C PRO A 91 9.45 -10.13 -7.67
N ASP A 92 10.00 -11.08 -8.42
CA ASP A 92 9.17 -12.11 -9.05
C ASP A 92 8.44 -12.89 -7.97
N LEU A 93 7.12 -12.81 -8.01
CA LEU A 93 6.27 -13.52 -7.07
C LEU A 93 5.75 -14.79 -7.71
N PRO A 94 5.58 -15.88 -6.92
CA PRO A 94 4.91 -17.06 -7.44
C PRO A 94 3.55 -16.67 -7.98
N ASN A 95 3.20 -17.25 -9.13
CA ASN A 95 1.88 -17.03 -9.70
C ASN A 95 0.87 -17.77 -8.84
N GLU A 96 0.06 -17.04 -8.10
CA GLU A 96 -0.96 -17.62 -7.23
C GLU A 96 -2.25 -17.77 -7.99
N GLN A 97 -2.70 -18.98 -8.01
CA GLN A 97 -3.97 -19.33 -8.65
C GLN A 97 -5.07 -19.40 -7.61
#